data_9f73ecaaf5f7fe3b9687d0f1baf8ea30
#
_entry.id   9f73ecaaf5f7fe3b9687d0f1baf8ea30
#
_cell.length_a   1.000
_cell.length_b   1.000
_cell.length_c   1.000
_cell.angle_alpha   90.00
_cell.angle_beta   90.00
_cell.angle_gamma   90.00
#
_symmetry.space_group_name_H-M   'P 1'
#
loop_
_entity.id
_entity.type
_entity.pdbx_description
1 polymer ?
#
loop_
_entity_poly.entity_id
_entity_poly.type
_entity_poly.pdbx_seq_one_letter_code
_entity_poly.pdbx_strand_id
1 'polypeptide(L)'
;MTTSSQSFTRLDVCNRFLESVRHSVVLGLEVLSAEENAVRVRVPWREDLVGNPETGVMHGGAIFAMMDHAGGMSVTCRTFPTFEITPTIDFRVDHLRGPAKGAAVVCEATCY
;
A
#
# COMPACT_ATOMS: atom_id res chain seq x y z
N MET A 1 -7.82 25.84 17.21
CA MET A 1 -7.38 25.36 17.06
C MET A 1 -7.05 24.98 17.24
N THR A 2 -6.86 24.59 17.19
CA THR A 2 -6.42 23.96 17.19
C THR A 2 -6.05 23.33 17.36
N THR A 3 -5.93 22.96 17.33
CA THR A 3 -5.60 22.17 17.39
C THR A 3 -5.14 21.63 17.30
N SER A 4 -5.05 21.60 17.21
CA SER A 4 -4.56 21.05 17.06
C SER A 4 -4.07 20.74 16.75
N SER A 5 -3.87 21.68 17.20
CA SER A 5 -3.23 21.15 16.83
C SER A 5 -3.40 19.98 16.51
N GLN A 6 -3.81 19.98 15.80
CA GLN A 6 -4.04 18.74 15.35
C GLN A 6 -2.86 18.06 15.03
N SER A 7 -2.69 17.00 15.62
CA SER A 7 -1.56 16.20 15.36
C SER A 7 -1.64 15.62 13.99
N PHE A 8 -0.63 15.85 13.21
CA PHE A 8 -0.47 15.20 11.93
C PHE A 8 0.07 13.79 12.22
N THR A 9 -0.72 12.77 11.93
CA THR A 9 -0.40 11.40 12.33
C THR A 9 0.33 10.63 11.24
N ARG A 10 0.83 9.44 11.59
CA ARG A 10 1.41 8.53 10.59
C ARG A 10 0.40 8.19 9.51
N LEU A 11 -0.85 7.97 9.90
CA LEU A 11 -1.91 7.69 8.94
C LEU A 11 -2.09 8.85 7.97
N ASP A 12 -2.03 10.08 8.46
CA ASP A 12 -2.16 11.27 7.62
C ASP A 12 -1.04 11.34 6.57
N VAL A 13 0.21 11.12 6.98
CA VAL A 13 1.32 11.19 6.04
C VAL A 13 1.27 10.06 5.03
N CYS A 14 0.84 8.87 5.46
CA CYS A 14 0.69 7.73 4.56
C CYS A 14 -0.39 7.99 3.51
N ASN A 15 -1.51 8.57 3.91
CA ASN A 15 -2.57 8.93 2.98
C ASN A 15 -2.13 10.01 1.99
N ARG A 16 -1.39 11.00 2.45
CA ARG A 16 -0.85 12.03 1.55
C ARG A 16 0.15 11.45 0.56
N PHE A 17 0.99 10.54 1.02
CA PHE A 17 1.94 9.87 0.16
C PHE A 17 1.19 9.07 -0.92
N LEU A 18 0.19 8.31 -0.52
CA LEU A 18 -0.61 7.52 -1.45
C LEU A 18 -1.26 8.42 -2.50
N GLU A 19 -1.88 9.51 -2.07
CA GLU A 19 -2.58 10.43 -2.95
C GLU A 19 -1.64 11.12 -3.95
N SER A 20 -0.36 11.24 -3.62
CA SER A 20 0.62 11.86 -4.50
C SER A 20 1.11 10.91 -5.60
N VAL A 21 0.86 9.62 -5.49
CA VAL A 21 1.27 8.61 -6.46
C VAL A 21 0.06 8.23 -7.31
N ARG A 22 0.02 8.75 -8.53
CA ARG A 22 -1.16 8.58 -9.40
C ARG A 22 -1.48 7.11 -9.66
N HIS A 23 -0.47 6.29 -9.86
CA HIS A 23 -0.67 4.86 -10.09
C HIS A 23 -1.42 4.20 -8.92
N SER A 24 -1.04 4.56 -7.71
CA SER A 24 -1.68 4.01 -6.51
C SER A 24 -3.13 4.48 -6.37
N VAL A 25 -3.41 5.73 -6.76
CA VAL A 25 -4.77 6.26 -6.76
C VAL A 25 -5.63 5.51 -7.78
N VAL A 26 -5.09 5.27 -8.97
CA VAL A 26 -5.80 4.54 -10.03
C VAL A 26 -6.12 3.12 -9.61
N LEU A 27 -5.18 2.47 -8.91
CA LEU A 27 -5.40 1.12 -8.38
C LEU A 27 -6.43 1.09 -7.26
N GLY A 28 -6.74 2.23 -6.66
CA GLY A 28 -7.69 2.31 -5.57
C GLY A 28 -7.13 1.83 -4.25
N LEU A 29 -5.83 1.96 -4.05
CA LEU A 29 -5.21 1.53 -2.80
C LEU A 29 -5.77 2.31 -1.61
N GLU A 30 -5.91 1.62 -0.49
CA GLU A 30 -6.41 2.20 0.76
C GLU A 30 -5.46 1.89 1.89
N VAL A 31 -5.12 2.90 2.69
CA VAL A 31 -4.32 2.68 3.91
C VAL A 31 -5.27 2.29 5.02
N LEU A 32 -5.13 1.08 5.55
CA LEU A 32 -5.99 0.58 6.61
C LEU A 32 -5.46 0.98 8.00
N SER A 33 -4.14 0.96 8.17
CA SER A 33 -3.52 1.35 9.43
C SER A 33 -2.06 1.73 9.22
N ALA A 34 -1.56 2.58 10.10
CA ALA A 34 -0.17 3.03 10.07
C ALA A 34 0.35 3.10 11.50
N GLU A 35 1.38 2.29 11.79
CA GLU A 35 2.00 2.17 13.09
C GLU A 35 3.44 2.65 13.01
N GLU A 36 4.19 2.51 14.09
CA GLU A 36 5.57 3.03 14.14
C GLU A 36 6.48 2.45 13.05
N ASN A 37 6.33 1.16 12.76
CA ASN A 37 7.19 0.50 11.77
C ASN A 37 6.42 -0.42 10.85
N ALA A 38 5.10 -0.32 10.83
CA ALA A 38 4.26 -1.22 10.03
C ALA A 38 3.07 -0.47 9.45
N VAL A 39 2.66 -0.89 8.27
CA VAL A 39 1.51 -0.31 7.59
C VAL A 39 0.71 -1.44 6.94
N ARG A 40 -0.61 -1.28 6.89
CA ARG A 40 -1.48 -2.20 6.17
C ARG A 40 -2.18 -1.43 5.06
N VAL A 41 -2.09 -1.98 3.86
CA VAL A 41 -2.64 -1.36 2.65
C VAL A 41 -3.50 -2.40 1.94
N ARG A 42 -4.61 -1.96 1.39
CA ARG A 42 -5.55 -2.83 0.70
C ARG A 42 -5.68 -2.40 -0.75
N VAL A 43 -5.69 -3.36 -1.66
CA VAL A 43 -6.14 -3.13 -3.04
C VAL A 43 -7.49 -3.83 -3.19
N PRO A 44 -8.54 -3.09 -3.60
CA PRO A 44 -9.86 -3.71 -3.78
C PRO A 44 -9.87 -4.55 -5.04
N TRP A 45 -10.72 -5.56 -5.04
CA TRP A 45 -10.95 -6.32 -6.26
C TRP A 45 -11.83 -5.50 -7.22
N ARG A 46 -11.38 -5.42 -8.46
CA ARG A 46 -12.18 -4.83 -9.54
C ARG A 46 -11.98 -5.65 -10.79
N GLU A 47 -13.00 -5.67 -11.63
CA GLU A 47 -12.94 -6.46 -12.85
C GLU A 47 -11.78 -6.02 -13.76
N ASP A 48 -11.49 -4.73 -13.80
CA ASP A 48 -10.40 -4.22 -14.64
C ASP A 48 -9.00 -4.53 -14.09
N LEU A 49 -8.91 -5.14 -12.91
CA LEU A 49 -7.64 -5.62 -12.34
C LEU A 49 -7.46 -7.12 -12.50
N VAL A 50 -8.41 -7.80 -13.15
CA VAL A 50 -8.33 -9.25 -13.33
C VAL A 50 -7.26 -9.60 -14.33
N GLY A 51 -6.41 -10.57 -13.99
CA GLY A 51 -5.36 -11.05 -14.88
C GLY A 51 -5.83 -12.19 -15.78
N ASN A 52 -6.67 -13.06 -15.23
CA ASN A 52 -7.21 -14.21 -15.96
C ASN A 52 -8.73 -14.17 -15.90
N PRO A 53 -9.40 -13.84 -17.02
CA PRO A 53 -10.86 -13.73 -17.00
C PRO A 53 -11.58 -15.03 -16.67
N GLU A 54 -10.96 -16.18 -16.90
CA GLU A 54 -11.58 -17.46 -16.58
C GLU A 54 -11.64 -17.72 -15.08
N THR A 55 -10.64 -17.25 -14.32
CA THR A 55 -10.60 -17.46 -12.88
C THR A 55 -11.08 -16.25 -12.09
N GLY A 56 -11.09 -15.07 -12.68
CA GLY A 56 -11.44 -13.84 -11.99
C GLY A 56 -10.43 -13.41 -10.94
N VAL A 57 -9.22 -13.95 -10.99
CA VAL A 57 -8.16 -13.64 -10.03
C VAL A 57 -7.44 -12.37 -10.44
N MET A 58 -7.15 -11.52 -9.47
CA MET A 58 -6.45 -10.25 -9.69
C MET A 58 -5.07 -10.47 -10.31
N HIS A 59 -4.69 -9.61 -11.26
CA HIS A 59 -3.38 -9.65 -11.87
C HIS A 59 -2.29 -9.36 -10.84
N GLY A 60 -1.22 -10.15 -10.87
CA GLY A 60 -0.11 -9.99 -9.92
C GLY A 60 0.52 -8.61 -9.95
N GLY A 61 0.47 -7.91 -11.10
CA GLY A 61 1.00 -6.55 -11.22
C GLY A 61 0.36 -5.57 -10.26
N ALA A 62 -0.95 -5.67 -10.05
CA ALA A 62 -1.65 -4.81 -9.09
C ALA A 62 -1.16 -5.10 -7.66
N ILE A 63 -0.97 -6.38 -7.35
CA ILE A 63 -0.49 -6.80 -6.03
C ILE A 63 0.95 -6.32 -5.82
N PHE A 64 1.81 -6.48 -6.81
CA PHE A 64 3.21 -6.04 -6.72
C PHE A 64 3.32 -4.52 -6.57
N ALA A 65 2.50 -3.76 -7.30
CA ALA A 65 2.47 -2.32 -7.16
C ALA A 65 2.06 -1.91 -5.75
N MET A 66 1.07 -2.58 -5.18
CA MET A 66 0.66 -2.35 -3.80
C MET A 66 1.79 -2.67 -2.82
N MET A 67 2.47 -3.81 -3.02
CA MET A 67 3.57 -4.23 -2.14
C MET A 67 4.73 -3.24 -2.19
N ASP A 68 5.06 -2.75 -3.37
CA ASP A 68 6.12 -1.77 -3.54
C ASP A 68 5.77 -0.46 -2.82
N HIS A 69 4.54 0.02 -3.02
CA HIS A 69 4.08 1.23 -2.36
C HIS A 69 4.05 1.06 -0.84
N ALA A 70 3.53 -0.07 -0.37
CA ALA A 70 3.45 -0.37 1.06
C ALA A 70 4.84 -0.47 1.69
N GLY A 71 5.80 -1.03 0.97
CA GLY A 71 7.19 -1.08 1.43
C GLY A 71 7.76 0.30 1.70
N GLY A 72 7.62 1.22 0.74
CA GLY A 72 8.04 2.61 0.92
C GLY A 72 7.28 3.29 2.04
N MET A 73 5.99 3.01 2.14
CA MET A 73 5.13 3.59 3.17
C MET A 73 5.54 3.11 4.57
N SER A 74 6.01 1.87 4.71
CA SER A 74 6.49 1.37 6.00
C SER A 74 7.73 2.13 6.46
N VAL A 75 8.59 2.52 5.53
CA VAL A 75 9.74 3.37 5.85
C VAL A 75 9.26 4.76 6.29
N THR A 76 8.27 5.31 5.61
CA THR A 76 7.66 6.58 6.00
C THR A 76 7.13 6.52 7.45
N CYS A 77 6.50 5.42 7.82
CA CYS A 77 6.05 5.22 9.20
C CYS A 77 7.22 5.21 10.18
N ARG A 78 8.32 4.57 9.79
CA ARG A 78 9.49 4.43 10.65
C ARG A 78 10.20 5.77 10.87
N THR A 79 10.32 6.58 9.82
CA THR A 79 11.04 7.86 9.90
C THR A 79 10.17 9.02 10.37
N PHE A 80 8.86 8.81 10.49
CA PHE A 80 7.93 9.85 10.93
C PHE A 80 8.46 10.55 12.19
N PRO A 81 8.40 11.89 12.29
CA PRO A 81 7.67 12.81 11.42
C PRO A 81 8.44 13.31 10.20
N THR A 82 9.64 12.80 9.96
CA THR A 82 10.40 13.16 8.77
C THR A 82 9.89 12.34 7.60
N PHE A 83 9.65 12.98 6.47
CA PHE A 83 9.22 12.28 5.27
C PHE A 83 10.34 12.30 4.24
N GLU A 84 10.70 11.12 3.75
CA GLU A 84 11.69 10.97 2.68
C GLU A 84 11.17 9.97 1.67
N ILE A 85 11.43 10.23 0.39
CA ILE A 85 11.09 9.31 -0.67
C ILE A 85 12.19 8.26 -0.74
N THR A 86 11.80 6.99 -0.69
CA THR A 86 12.73 5.86 -0.70
C THR A 86 12.43 4.94 -1.88
N PRO A 87 12.99 5.28 -3.08
CA PRO A 87 12.78 4.43 -4.25
C PRO A 87 13.33 3.03 -4.03
N THR A 88 12.68 2.05 -4.62
CA THR A 88 13.06 0.65 -4.48
C THR A 88 14.35 0.36 -5.22
N ILE A 89 15.31 -0.22 -4.53
CA ILE A 89 16.58 -0.65 -5.14
C ILE A 89 16.46 -2.08 -5.65
N ASP A 90 15.83 -2.94 -4.86
CA ASP A 90 15.68 -4.35 -5.18
C ASP A 90 14.35 -4.85 -4.64
N PHE A 91 13.75 -5.79 -5.34
CA PHE A 91 12.42 -6.26 -5.00
C PHE A 91 12.33 -7.76 -5.31
N ARG A 92 12.11 -8.55 -4.27
CA ARG A 92 11.96 -10.00 -4.41
C ARG A 92 10.57 -10.42 -3.97
N VAL A 93 9.93 -11.27 -4.77
CA VAL A 93 8.59 -11.80 -4.45
C VAL A 93 8.63 -13.31 -4.51
N ASP A 94 8.19 -13.94 -3.44
CA ASP A 94 8.02 -15.40 -3.39
C ASP A 94 6.53 -15.69 -3.40
N HIS A 95 6.07 -16.40 -4.42
CA HIS A 95 4.67 -16.74 -4.58
C HIS A 95 4.37 -18.05 -3.87
N LEU A 96 3.46 -18.00 -2.91
CA LEU A 96 3.00 -19.20 -2.21
C LEU A 96 1.68 -19.70 -2.76
N ARG A 97 0.77 -18.77 -3.06
CA ARG A 97 -0.51 -19.06 -3.72
C ARG A 97 -1.16 -17.74 -4.10
N GLY A 98 -2.09 -17.80 -5.05
CA GLY A 98 -2.83 -16.61 -5.49
C GLY A 98 -4.00 -16.27 -4.59
N PRO A 99 -4.55 -15.05 -4.74
CA PRO A 99 -5.74 -14.65 -4.00
C PRO A 99 -6.97 -15.39 -4.54
N ALA A 100 -8.02 -15.43 -3.73
CA ALA A 100 -9.28 -15.99 -4.15
C ALA A 100 -9.95 -15.09 -5.19
N LYS A 101 -10.80 -15.69 -6.03
CA LYS A 101 -11.59 -14.94 -7.00
C LYS A 101 -12.45 -13.89 -6.29
N GLY A 102 -12.43 -12.67 -6.81
CA GLY A 102 -13.25 -11.59 -6.29
C GLY A 102 -12.80 -11.03 -4.96
N ALA A 103 -11.68 -11.50 -4.43
CA ALA A 103 -11.20 -11.06 -3.12
C ALA A 103 -10.27 -9.87 -3.24
N ALA A 104 -10.44 -8.90 -2.34
CA ALA A 104 -9.45 -7.84 -2.15
C ALA A 104 -8.19 -8.45 -1.55
N VAL A 105 -7.06 -7.77 -1.71
CA VAL A 105 -5.79 -8.23 -1.15
C VAL A 105 -5.27 -7.18 -0.20
N VAL A 106 -4.80 -7.63 0.96
CA VAL A 106 -4.21 -6.75 1.97
C VAL A 106 -2.72 -7.06 2.08
N CYS A 107 -1.93 -6.02 2.08
CA CYS A 107 -0.49 -6.12 2.30
C CYS A 107 -0.18 -5.54 3.67
N GLU A 108 0.57 -6.29 4.46
CA GLU A 108 1.14 -5.76 5.69
C GLU A 108 2.64 -5.62 5.46
N ALA A 109 3.16 -4.42 5.58
CA ALA A 109 4.57 -4.13 5.36
C ALA A 109 5.20 -3.65 6.66
N THR A 110 6.36 -4.20 6.97
CA THR A 110 7.12 -3.86 8.19
C THR A 110 8.51 -3.39 7.78
N CYS A 111 8.93 -2.27 8.34
CA CYS A 111 10.30 -1.77 8.19
C CYS A 111 11.12 -2.26 9.39
N TYR A 112 12.21 -2.93 9.13
CA TYR A 112 13.05 -3.44 10.21
C TYR A 112 14.51 -3.02 10.05
#